data_7339e26317731e5c8efec70295f66e46
#
_entry.id   7339e26317731e5c8efec70295f66e46
#
_cell.length_a   1.000
_cell.length_b   1.000
_cell.length_c   1.000
_cell.angle_alpha   90.00
_cell.angle_beta   90.00
_cell.angle_gamma   90.00
#
_symmetry.space_group_name_H-M   'P 1'
#
loop_
_entity.id
_entity.type
_entity.pdbx_description
1 polymer ?
#
loop_
_entity_poly.entity_id
_entity_poly.type
_entity_poly.pdbx_seq_one_letter_code
_entity_poly.pdbx_strand_id
1 'polypeptide(L)'
;MNVAVSKPAPVATTLAAFAASAVPPAAARTTCRQLIFDIVALAVAARDTDYVKAALGSAADEGDCTAFGHTRKLGLYDAALVNGTAAHGEDYDDTFEGGPIHAGAVIVSAVLAIAEQRKLDGEAVMRGIAVGTELMCRMSLVAPQATHKASFHPTAIFGAPAAAAAVGAALGQDAETIARALGISGSLASGIIEYLADGSSTKRLHAGAAAQAGLRAALLAEGGFTGPLTVFDGTNGMYKAFAPSKTPDFAPLVDGLGESWVLETLAFKPYACGTMTQPFIDCAIKLAKSGVSADDIVSITCNVGEGTVHRLWEPLAKKHQPPNGYAGKFSTPYCIAVGFTDGQAGLGQFTDERVKDPALRALAAKVSYEIDPNDPYPRGYTGHVKAVLKDGSIREFRQPHMRGGAHEPLPDAELQAKFEANLGFGGLTGERIDALRSALGRIADGGAVDLSVARL
;
A
#
# COMPACT_ATOMS: atom_id res chain seq x y z
N MET A 1 47.54 2.96 24.68
CA MET A 1 46.16 3.46 24.95
C MET A 1 45.27 2.75 23.95
N ASN A 2 44.50 1.73 24.39
CA ASN A 2 43.46 1.15 23.56
C ASN A 2 42.28 2.14 23.53
N VAL A 3 42.11 2.83 22.43
CA VAL A 3 40.89 3.55 22.16
C VAL A 3 39.80 2.48 22.03
N ALA A 4 38.95 2.36 23.04
CA ALA A 4 37.78 1.51 22.96
C ALA A 4 36.90 2.09 21.81
N VAL A 5 36.88 1.41 20.68
CA VAL A 5 35.91 1.71 19.60
C VAL A 5 34.55 1.45 20.22
N SER A 6 33.82 2.53 20.52
CA SER A 6 32.44 2.42 21.02
C SER A 6 31.63 1.66 20.00
N LYS A 7 30.99 0.55 20.41
CA LYS A 7 30.03 -0.13 19.54
C LYS A 7 28.99 0.92 19.04
N PRO A 8 28.67 0.93 17.76
CA PRO A 8 27.62 1.81 17.27
C PRO A 8 26.31 1.55 18.04
N ALA A 9 25.54 2.61 18.26
CA ALA A 9 24.25 2.47 18.91
C ALA A 9 23.34 1.51 18.12
N PRO A 10 22.52 0.69 18.79
CA PRO A 10 21.56 -0.17 18.11
C PRO A 10 20.66 0.63 17.16
N VAL A 11 20.34 0.09 15.99
CA VAL A 11 19.51 0.75 14.98
C VAL A 11 18.19 1.23 15.57
N ALA A 12 17.52 0.42 16.39
CA ALA A 12 16.27 0.81 17.04
C ALA A 12 16.37 2.09 17.88
N THR A 13 17.50 2.34 18.53
CA THR A 13 17.74 3.56 19.30
C THR A 13 17.79 4.80 18.41
N THR A 14 18.42 4.71 17.24
CA THR A 14 18.50 5.80 16.25
C THR A 14 17.11 6.10 15.69
N LEU A 15 16.34 5.06 15.32
CA LEU A 15 14.97 5.23 14.80
C LEU A 15 14.03 5.82 15.85
N ALA A 16 14.16 5.40 17.09
CA ALA A 16 13.34 5.90 18.19
C ALA A 16 13.64 7.37 18.52
N ALA A 17 14.91 7.77 18.49
CA ALA A 17 15.29 9.17 18.68
C ALA A 17 14.69 10.08 17.58
N PHE A 18 14.73 9.63 16.33
CA PHE A 18 14.05 10.30 15.23
C PHE A 18 12.54 10.37 15.48
N ALA A 19 11.89 9.23 15.76
CA ALA A 19 10.44 9.15 15.93
C ALA A 19 9.92 10.07 17.07
N ALA A 20 10.68 10.20 18.16
CA ALA A 20 10.31 11.05 19.29
C ALA A 20 10.41 12.55 18.99
N SER A 21 11.25 12.96 18.04
CA SER A 21 11.55 14.38 17.77
C SER A 21 11.21 14.85 16.36
N ALA A 22 10.71 13.97 15.49
CA ALA A 22 10.45 14.26 14.09
C ALA A 22 9.44 15.41 13.88
N VAL A 23 9.81 16.34 13.00
CA VAL A 23 8.95 17.41 12.50
C VAL A 23 8.82 17.27 11.00
N PRO A 24 7.70 16.73 10.48
CA PRO A 24 7.52 16.49 9.05
C PRO A 24 7.49 17.82 8.27
N PRO A 25 8.28 17.96 7.18
CA PRO A 25 8.22 19.13 6.31
C PRO A 25 6.91 19.17 5.49
N ALA A 26 6.64 20.30 4.85
CA ALA A 26 5.39 20.52 4.11
C ALA A 26 5.14 19.47 3.04
N ALA A 27 6.16 19.02 2.29
CA ALA A 27 6.02 17.99 1.26
C ALA A 27 5.61 16.64 1.86
N ALA A 28 6.27 16.21 2.96
CA ALA A 28 5.89 15.00 3.68
C ALA A 28 4.45 15.08 4.24
N ARG A 29 4.06 16.24 4.77
CA ARG A 29 2.67 16.48 5.23
C ARG A 29 1.65 16.38 4.09
N THR A 30 2.01 16.84 2.89
CA THR A 30 1.15 16.69 1.69
C THR A 30 0.91 15.21 1.39
N THR A 31 1.96 14.40 1.37
CA THR A 31 1.85 12.95 1.16
C THR A 31 1.00 12.29 2.28
N CYS A 32 1.20 12.67 3.54
CA CYS A 32 0.39 12.16 4.66
C CYS A 32 -1.10 12.52 4.52
N ARG A 33 -1.40 13.75 4.09
CA ARG A 33 -2.78 14.17 3.77
C ARG A 33 -3.39 13.27 2.70
N GLN A 34 -2.69 13.06 1.60
CA GLN A 34 -3.14 12.21 0.50
C GLN A 34 -3.37 10.76 0.97
N LEU A 35 -2.49 10.21 1.83
CA LEU A 35 -2.65 8.89 2.43
C LEU A 35 -3.93 8.79 3.28
N ILE A 36 -4.21 9.78 4.13
CA ILE A 36 -5.44 9.77 4.95
C ILE A 36 -6.68 9.66 4.06
N PHE A 37 -6.75 10.47 3.00
CA PHE A 37 -7.88 10.48 2.07
C PHE A 37 -8.00 9.16 1.31
N ASP A 38 -6.88 8.66 0.76
CA ASP A 38 -6.88 7.44 -0.04
C ASP A 38 -7.29 6.22 0.80
N ILE A 39 -6.67 6.04 1.97
CA ILE A 39 -6.90 4.88 2.83
C ILE A 39 -8.30 4.84 3.40
N VAL A 40 -8.84 5.97 3.87
CA VAL A 40 -10.22 6.01 4.39
C VAL A 40 -11.22 5.74 3.28
N ALA A 41 -11.02 6.31 2.09
CA ALA A 41 -11.92 6.07 0.95
C ALA A 41 -11.89 4.60 0.49
N LEU A 42 -10.71 3.98 0.45
CA LEU A 42 -10.56 2.57 0.10
C LEU A 42 -11.21 1.64 1.13
N ALA A 43 -11.06 1.94 2.42
CA ALA A 43 -11.71 1.15 3.47
C ALA A 43 -13.23 1.22 3.37
N VAL A 44 -13.79 2.41 3.08
CA VAL A 44 -15.23 2.59 2.82
C VAL A 44 -15.65 1.84 1.55
N ALA A 45 -14.87 1.90 0.48
CA ALA A 45 -15.15 1.19 -0.77
C ALA A 45 -15.25 -0.33 -0.59
N ALA A 46 -14.41 -0.89 0.26
CA ALA A 46 -14.33 -2.34 0.50
C ALA A 46 -15.35 -2.88 1.52
N ARG A 47 -16.11 -2.02 2.20
CA ARG A 47 -16.94 -2.36 3.38
C ARG A 47 -17.84 -3.58 3.21
N ASP A 48 -18.41 -3.77 2.03
CA ASP A 48 -19.37 -4.83 1.75
C ASP A 48 -18.74 -6.13 1.22
N THR A 49 -17.42 -6.19 1.13
CA THR A 49 -16.69 -7.37 0.67
C THR A 49 -16.72 -8.49 1.72
N ASP A 50 -16.62 -9.74 1.26
CA ASP A 50 -16.69 -10.91 2.15
C ASP A 50 -15.56 -10.93 3.19
N TYR A 51 -14.35 -10.52 2.79
CA TYR A 51 -13.20 -10.50 3.69
C TYR A 51 -13.30 -9.39 4.76
N VAL A 52 -13.93 -8.24 4.45
CA VAL A 52 -14.18 -7.20 5.46
C VAL A 52 -15.30 -7.64 6.40
N LYS A 53 -16.37 -8.25 5.89
CA LYS A 53 -17.43 -8.85 6.72
C LYS A 53 -16.87 -9.91 7.66
N ALA A 54 -15.96 -10.75 7.16
CA ALA A 54 -15.29 -11.77 7.99
C ALA A 54 -14.41 -11.13 9.09
N ALA A 55 -13.61 -10.12 8.74
CA ALA A 55 -12.80 -9.39 9.71
C ALA A 55 -13.65 -8.66 10.74
N LEU A 56 -14.72 -7.99 10.32
CA LEU A 56 -15.67 -7.32 11.22
C LEU A 56 -16.42 -8.31 12.13
N GLY A 57 -16.76 -9.49 11.61
CA GLY A 57 -17.40 -10.58 12.37
C GLY A 57 -16.48 -11.22 13.40
N SER A 58 -15.16 -11.15 13.21
CA SER A 58 -14.16 -11.63 14.17
C SER A 58 -13.89 -10.68 15.33
N ALA A 59 -14.33 -9.42 15.22
CA ALA A 59 -14.13 -8.42 16.26
C ALA A 59 -14.94 -8.79 17.51
N ALA A 60 -14.25 -8.95 18.64
CA ALA A 60 -14.85 -9.44 19.88
C ALA A 60 -15.50 -8.30 20.68
N ASP A 61 -14.84 -7.14 20.75
CA ASP A 61 -15.21 -6.07 21.64
C ASP A 61 -15.86 -4.90 20.91
N GLU A 62 -16.92 -4.33 21.52
CA GLU A 62 -17.37 -2.99 21.22
C GLU A 62 -16.41 -1.96 21.85
N GLY A 63 -16.31 -0.80 21.25
CA GLY A 63 -15.43 0.27 21.72
C GLY A 63 -15.82 1.63 21.16
N ASP A 64 -14.86 2.53 21.13
CA ASP A 64 -15.10 3.91 20.66
C ASP A 64 -14.46 4.21 19.29
N CYS A 65 -13.71 3.25 18.72
CA CYS A 65 -13.03 3.46 17.46
C CYS A 65 -13.95 3.17 16.26
N THR A 66 -13.81 3.98 15.21
CA THR A 66 -14.60 3.87 13.98
C THR A 66 -14.14 2.71 13.12
N ALA A 67 -15.06 1.84 12.73
CA ALA A 67 -14.91 0.95 11.58
C ALA A 67 -15.40 1.72 10.34
N PHE A 68 -14.49 2.02 9.40
CA PHE A 68 -14.83 2.83 8.23
C PHE A 68 -15.89 2.15 7.36
N GLY A 69 -16.96 2.89 7.03
CA GLY A 69 -18.08 2.37 6.28
C GLY A 69 -19.10 1.55 7.09
N HIS A 70 -19.00 1.48 8.42
CA HIS A 70 -19.91 0.71 9.27
C HIS A 70 -20.42 1.54 10.45
N THR A 71 -21.67 1.28 10.87
CA THR A 71 -22.24 1.90 12.09
C THR A 71 -21.61 1.39 13.36
N ARG A 72 -21.14 0.12 13.38
CA ARG A 72 -20.53 -0.53 14.51
C ARG A 72 -19.22 0.15 14.90
N LYS A 73 -19.08 0.46 16.18
CA LYS A 73 -17.80 0.86 16.77
C LYS A 73 -17.08 -0.37 17.29
N LEU A 74 -15.75 -0.32 17.24
CA LEU A 74 -14.89 -1.43 17.61
C LEU A 74 -13.93 -1.03 18.73
N GLY A 75 -13.42 -2.03 19.44
CA GLY A 75 -12.23 -1.86 20.26
C GLY A 75 -11.03 -1.45 19.41
N LEU A 76 -10.06 -0.79 20.04
CA LEU A 76 -8.89 -0.20 19.39
C LEU A 76 -8.18 -1.14 18.40
N TYR A 77 -7.87 -2.33 18.85
CA TYR A 77 -7.10 -3.30 18.06
C TYR A 77 -7.89 -3.85 16.88
N ASP A 78 -9.19 -4.07 17.09
CA ASP A 78 -10.08 -4.57 16.04
C ASP A 78 -10.37 -3.50 14.99
N ALA A 79 -10.48 -2.23 15.39
CA ALA A 79 -10.62 -1.12 14.44
C ALA A 79 -9.39 -1.01 13.52
N ALA A 80 -8.17 -1.11 14.06
CA ALA A 80 -6.96 -1.09 13.26
C ALA A 80 -6.89 -2.30 12.30
N LEU A 81 -7.25 -3.51 12.79
CA LEU A 81 -7.29 -4.72 11.98
C LEU A 81 -8.28 -4.60 10.82
N VAL A 82 -9.53 -4.24 11.11
CA VAL A 82 -10.62 -4.16 10.13
C VAL A 82 -10.35 -3.08 9.10
N ASN A 83 -9.98 -1.88 9.54
CA ASN A 83 -9.72 -0.75 8.66
C ASN A 83 -8.52 -0.98 7.74
N GLY A 84 -7.41 -1.52 8.27
CA GLY A 84 -6.22 -1.86 7.48
C GLY A 84 -6.48 -3.00 6.49
N THR A 85 -7.27 -4.00 6.88
CA THR A 85 -7.70 -5.08 5.98
C THR A 85 -8.59 -4.55 4.85
N ALA A 86 -9.52 -3.66 5.17
CA ALA A 86 -10.42 -3.06 4.20
C ALA A 86 -9.64 -2.18 3.19
N ALA A 87 -8.78 -1.31 3.68
CA ALA A 87 -8.01 -0.39 2.85
C ALA A 87 -7.06 -1.12 1.87
N HIS A 88 -6.43 -2.22 2.32
CA HIS A 88 -5.47 -2.98 1.52
C HIS A 88 -6.14 -4.00 0.58
N GLY A 89 -7.35 -4.42 0.87
CA GLY A 89 -7.96 -5.61 0.29
C GLY A 89 -8.19 -5.54 -1.22
N GLU A 90 -8.37 -4.36 -1.77
CA GLU A 90 -8.63 -4.16 -3.20
C GLU A 90 -7.37 -3.87 -4.05
N ASP A 91 -6.18 -3.92 -3.45
CA ASP A 91 -4.89 -3.70 -4.14
C ASP A 91 -4.81 -2.34 -4.87
N TYR A 92 -5.46 -1.33 -4.27
CA TYR A 92 -5.58 0.01 -4.85
C TYR A 92 -4.96 1.10 -3.96
N ASP A 93 -4.45 0.70 -2.80
CA ASP A 93 -3.70 1.53 -1.86
C ASP A 93 -2.32 1.89 -2.42
N ASP A 94 -1.65 2.82 -1.75
CA ASP A 94 -0.31 3.28 -2.08
C ASP A 94 0.69 2.13 -2.24
N THR A 95 1.79 2.42 -2.91
CA THR A 95 2.94 1.50 -3.01
C THR A 95 4.23 2.29 -3.02
N PHE A 96 5.32 1.65 -2.61
CA PHE A 96 6.65 2.24 -2.66
C PHE A 96 7.48 1.56 -3.75
N GLU A 97 7.97 2.34 -4.71
CA GLU A 97 8.75 1.77 -5.84
C GLU A 97 10.11 1.21 -5.40
N GLY A 98 10.69 1.73 -4.32
CA GLY A 98 11.94 1.24 -3.74
C GLY A 98 11.85 -0.13 -3.06
N GLY A 99 10.63 -0.58 -2.73
CA GLY A 99 10.38 -1.87 -2.09
C GLY A 99 8.89 -2.23 -2.13
N PRO A 100 8.52 -3.52 -2.25
CA PRO A 100 7.13 -3.93 -2.43
C PRO A 100 6.33 -3.84 -1.11
N ILE A 101 6.13 -2.64 -0.62
CA ILE A 101 5.34 -2.32 0.58
C ILE A 101 4.17 -1.39 0.27
N HIS A 102 3.15 -1.44 1.12
CA HIS A 102 1.95 -0.63 1.12
C HIS A 102 1.82 0.01 2.50
N ALA A 103 2.32 1.23 2.66
CA ALA A 103 2.50 1.82 3.99
C ALA A 103 1.20 2.42 4.54
N GLY A 104 0.40 3.07 3.68
CA GLY A 104 -0.79 3.79 4.11
C GLY A 104 -1.80 2.92 4.83
N ALA A 105 -2.13 1.75 4.27
CA ALA A 105 -3.10 0.83 4.86
C ALA A 105 -2.73 0.38 6.29
N VAL A 106 -1.44 0.24 6.59
CA VAL A 106 -0.93 -0.11 7.91
C VAL A 106 -0.95 1.11 8.83
N ILE A 107 -0.27 2.17 8.42
CA ILE A 107 0.08 3.29 9.30
C ILE A 107 -1.15 4.16 9.59
N VAL A 108 -1.93 4.52 8.56
CA VAL A 108 -3.13 5.35 8.74
C VAL A 108 -4.14 4.62 9.64
N SER A 109 -4.34 3.30 9.44
CA SER A 109 -5.28 2.53 10.25
C SER A 109 -4.86 2.45 11.72
N ALA A 110 -3.58 2.27 12.01
CA ALA A 110 -3.07 2.25 13.39
C ALA A 110 -3.18 3.64 14.07
N VAL A 111 -2.75 4.68 13.36
CA VAL A 111 -2.70 6.04 13.92
C VAL A 111 -4.09 6.63 14.13
N LEU A 112 -5.02 6.45 13.17
CA LEU A 112 -6.39 6.96 13.34
C LEU A 112 -7.14 6.25 14.47
N ALA A 113 -6.94 4.92 14.63
CA ALA A 113 -7.55 4.18 15.73
C ALA A 113 -7.09 4.68 17.11
N ILE A 114 -5.77 4.87 17.31
CA ILE A 114 -5.24 5.38 18.58
C ILE A 114 -5.63 6.85 18.79
N ALA A 115 -5.72 7.63 17.71
CA ALA A 115 -6.11 9.04 17.79
C ALA A 115 -7.56 9.20 18.29
N GLU A 116 -8.50 8.40 17.80
CA GLU A 116 -9.87 8.39 18.35
C GLU A 116 -9.89 7.96 19.82
N GLN A 117 -9.22 6.87 20.16
CA GLN A 117 -9.24 6.36 21.54
C GLN A 117 -8.62 7.33 22.53
N ARG A 118 -7.52 7.98 22.18
CA ARG A 118 -6.77 8.88 23.06
C ARG A 118 -7.15 10.36 22.87
N LYS A 119 -8.11 10.64 21.96
CA LYS A 119 -8.58 12.01 21.62
C LYS A 119 -7.42 12.92 21.22
N LEU A 120 -6.53 12.42 20.37
CA LEU A 120 -5.41 13.17 19.83
C LEU A 120 -5.91 14.20 18.81
N ASP A 121 -5.09 15.23 18.58
CA ASP A 121 -5.33 16.20 17.52
C ASP A 121 -4.71 15.75 16.17
N GLY A 122 -4.99 16.51 15.12
CA GLY A 122 -4.48 16.24 13.79
C GLY A 122 -2.96 16.41 13.67
N GLU A 123 -2.33 17.26 14.50
CA GLU A 123 -0.86 17.40 14.50
C GLU A 123 -0.19 16.10 14.98
N ALA A 124 -0.72 15.47 16.01
CA ALA A 124 -0.27 14.18 16.50
C ALA A 124 -0.47 13.09 15.43
N VAL A 125 -1.64 13.10 14.75
CA VAL A 125 -1.94 12.18 13.64
C VAL A 125 -0.93 12.34 12.51
N MET A 126 -0.71 13.58 12.03
CA MET A 126 0.19 13.86 10.92
C MET A 126 1.63 13.47 11.23
N ARG A 127 2.10 13.73 12.46
CA ARG A 127 3.42 13.29 12.92
C ARG A 127 3.53 11.77 12.94
N GLY A 128 2.55 11.08 13.51
CA GLY A 128 2.54 9.61 13.54
C GLY A 128 2.56 8.98 12.16
N ILE A 129 1.71 9.47 11.24
CA ILE A 129 1.66 8.97 9.86
C ILE A 129 2.99 9.21 9.14
N ALA A 130 3.57 10.40 9.26
CA ALA A 130 4.84 10.72 8.62
C ALA A 130 5.97 9.81 9.12
N VAL A 131 6.12 9.67 10.44
CA VAL A 131 7.15 8.81 11.05
C VAL A 131 7.00 7.36 10.62
N GLY A 132 5.80 6.80 10.74
CA GLY A 132 5.57 5.40 10.39
C GLY A 132 5.80 5.11 8.92
N THR A 133 5.29 5.96 8.04
CA THR A 133 5.44 5.81 6.59
C THR A 133 6.91 5.92 6.18
N GLU A 134 7.62 6.91 6.70
CA GLU A 134 9.06 7.10 6.47
C GLU A 134 9.86 5.86 6.85
N LEU A 135 9.66 5.39 8.09
CA LEU A 135 10.40 4.24 8.59
C LEU A 135 10.07 2.96 7.84
N MET A 136 8.80 2.75 7.46
CA MET A 136 8.40 1.57 6.69
C MET A 136 9.05 1.55 5.31
N CYS A 137 9.09 2.68 4.61
CA CYS A 137 9.78 2.83 3.34
C CYS A 137 11.28 2.52 3.48
N ARG A 138 11.94 3.15 4.42
CA ARG A 138 13.38 2.94 4.67
C ARG A 138 13.73 1.52 5.08
N MET A 139 12.92 0.86 5.92
CA MET A 139 13.12 -0.55 6.30
C MET A 139 13.13 -1.47 5.08
N SER A 140 12.32 -1.19 4.06
CA SER A 140 12.27 -2.00 2.84
C SER A 140 13.53 -1.91 1.98
N LEU A 141 14.33 -0.84 2.15
CA LEU A 141 15.58 -0.60 1.41
C LEU A 141 16.79 -1.31 2.00
N VAL A 142 16.74 -1.76 3.26
CA VAL A 142 17.89 -2.40 3.96
C VAL A 142 18.33 -3.71 3.30
N ALA A 143 17.36 -4.53 2.88
CA ALA A 143 17.62 -5.81 2.20
C ALA A 143 16.58 -6.01 1.07
N PRO A 144 16.65 -5.22 -0.02
CA PRO A 144 15.65 -5.24 -1.08
C PRO A 144 15.42 -6.65 -1.64
N GLN A 145 14.13 -7.02 -1.81
CA GLN A 145 13.66 -8.32 -2.31
C GLN A 145 13.89 -9.52 -1.37
N ALA A 146 14.78 -9.43 -0.37
CA ALA A 146 15.16 -10.59 0.44
C ALA A 146 14.01 -11.13 1.30
N THR A 147 13.21 -10.24 1.89
CA THR A 147 12.03 -10.63 2.68
C THR A 147 10.99 -11.37 1.82
N HIS A 148 10.72 -10.86 0.62
CA HIS A 148 9.80 -11.52 -0.31
C HIS A 148 10.36 -12.88 -0.78
N LYS A 149 11.67 -12.97 -1.06
CA LYS A 149 12.32 -14.24 -1.42
C LYS A 149 12.32 -15.27 -0.28
N ALA A 150 12.25 -14.80 0.97
CA ALA A 150 12.12 -15.65 2.16
C ALA A 150 10.65 -16.07 2.43
N SER A 151 9.74 -15.82 1.47
CA SER A 151 8.32 -16.17 1.55
C SER A 151 7.51 -15.33 2.55
N PHE A 152 7.94 -14.11 2.85
CA PHE A 152 7.20 -13.19 3.68
C PHE A 152 6.70 -11.98 2.89
N HIS A 153 5.55 -11.43 3.30
CA HIS A 153 5.02 -10.19 2.73
C HIS A 153 5.71 -8.97 3.39
N PRO A 154 6.51 -8.19 2.65
CA PRO A 154 7.26 -7.07 3.25
C PRO A 154 6.37 -6.05 3.98
N THR A 155 5.16 -5.78 3.47
CA THR A 155 4.16 -4.93 4.15
C THR A 155 3.84 -5.41 5.56
N ALA A 156 3.68 -6.72 5.73
CA ALA A 156 3.36 -7.32 7.04
C ALA A 156 4.56 -7.25 7.99
N ILE A 157 5.76 -7.57 7.49
CA ILE A 157 6.98 -7.66 8.31
C ILE A 157 7.44 -6.28 8.77
N PHE A 158 7.54 -5.31 7.85
CA PHE A 158 8.01 -3.96 8.17
C PHE A 158 6.89 -3.07 8.73
N GLY A 159 5.63 -3.43 8.46
CA GLY A 159 4.48 -2.69 8.97
C GLY A 159 4.35 -2.71 10.48
N ALA A 160 4.64 -3.83 11.14
CA ALA A 160 4.52 -3.92 12.60
C ALA A 160 5.46 -2.95 13.35
N PRO A 161 6.80 -2.92 13.09
CA PRO A 161 7.69 -1.94 13.72
C PRO A 161 7.39 -0.50 13.28
N ALA A 162 7.03 -0.28 12.02
CA ALA A 162 6.68 1.05 11.53
C ALA A 162 5.42 1.60 12.22
N ALA A 163 4.38 0.78 12.40
CA ALA A 163 3.18 1.15 13.14
C ALA A 163 3.48 1.38 14.63
N ALA A 164 4.39 0.60 15.23
CA ALA A 164 4.82 0.84 16.62
C ALA A 164 5.47 2.21 16.79
N ALA A 165 6.38 2.59 15.88
CA ALA A 165 6.98 3.93 15.88
C ALA A 165 5.96 5.03 15.58
N ALA A 166 5.04 4.80 14.63
CA ALA A 166 3.98 5.75 14.28
C ALA A 166 3.09 6.08 15.48
N VAL A 167 2.63 5.04 16.18
CA VAL A 167 1.79 5.18 17.37
C VAL A 167 2.57 5.87 18.49
N GLY A 168 3.83 5.47 18.73
CA GLY A 168 4.69 6.13 19.71
C GLY A 168 4.89 7.61 19.43
N ALA A 169 5.16 7.98 18.16
CA ALA A 169 5.29 9.38 17.74
C ALA A 169 3.97 10.15 17.88
N ALA A 170 2.83 9.54 17.52
CA ALA A 170 1.51 10.16 17.70
C ALA A 170 1.19 10.43 19.17
N LEU A 171 1.50 9.49 20.05
CA LEU A 171 1.32 9.62 21.50
C LEU A 171 2.33 10.58 22.17
N GLY A 172 3.38 11.02 21.46
CA GLY A 172 4.46 11.82 22.05
C GLY A 172 5.31 11.06 23.06
N GLN A 173 5.46 9.74 22.89
CA GLN A 173 6.31 8.91 23.74
C GLN A 173 7.78 9.29 23.58
N ASP A 174 8.56 9.08 24.64
CA ASP A 174 10.00 9.30 24.59
C ASP A 174 10.73 8.24 23.76
N ALA A 175 11.98 8.54 23.40
CA ALA A 175 12.78 7.67 22.55
C ALA A 175 13.03 6.28 23.20
N GLU A 176 13.13 6.19 24.52
CA GLU A 176 13.33 4.91 25.21
C GLU A 176 12.10 4.01 25.08
N THR A 177 10.90 4.57 25.28
CA THR A 177 9.62 3.86 25.13
C THR A 177 9.42 3.41 23.68
N ILE A 178 9.70 4.28 22.68
CA ILE A 178 9.60 3.92 21.27
C ILE A 178 10.62 2.82 20.91
N ALA A 179 11.85 2.87 21.43
CA ALA A 179 12.86 1.82 21.19
C ALA A 179 12.39 0.45 21.73
N ARG A 180 11.76 0.43 22.89
CA ARG A 180 11.14 -0.79 23.44
C ARG A 180 10.00 -1.28 22.56
N ALA A 181 9.14 -0.40 22.06
CA ALA A 181 8.04 -0.74 21.17
C ALA A 181 8.55 -1.36 19.86
N LEU A 182 9.60 -0.79 19.26
CA LEU A 182 10.29 -1.38 18.10
C LEU A 182 10.80 -2.79 18.41
N GLY A 183 11.44 -2.97 19.58
CA GLY A 183 11.92 -4.28 20.03
C GLY A 183 10.82 -5.32 20.17
N ILE A 184 9.68 -4.95 20.77
CA ILE A 184 8.51 -5.83 20.96
C ILE A 184 7.91 -6.22 19.61
N SER A 185 7.79 -5.27 18.68
CA SER A 185 7.13 -5.45 17.38
C SER A 185 7.79 -6.54 16.53
N GLY A 186 9.11 -6.74 16.67
CA GLY A 186 9.83 -7.80 15.97
C GLY A 186 9.31 -9.21 16.27
N SER A 187 8.79 -9.42 17.49
CA SER A 187 8.17 -10.69 17.91
C SER A 187 6.70 -10.81 17.47
N LEU A 188 6.08 -9.72 17.03
CA LEU A 188 4.68 -9.69 16.58
C LEU A 188 4.56 -9.62 15.04
N ALA A 189 5.66 -9.37 14.34
CA ALA A 189 5.69 -9.32 12.88
C ALA A 189 5.46 -10.71 12.28
N SER A 190 4.53 -10.80 11.33
CA SER A 190 4.15 -12.06 10.68
C SER A 190 3.49 -11.80 9.33
N GLY A 191 3.35 -12.83 8.49
CA GLY A 191 2.64 -12.74 7.22
C GLY A 191 3.40 -13.43 6.09
N ILE A 192 3.01 -14.67 5.75
CA ILE A 192 3.59 -15.47 4.66
C ILE A 192 2.86 -15.21 3.34
N ILE A 193 3.54 -15.43 2.22
CA ILE A 193 2.98 -15.18 0.88
C ILE A 193 2.32 -16.39 0.24
N GLU A 194 1.98 -17.42 1.01
CA GLU A 194 1.36 -18.65 0.50
C GLU A 194 0.01 -18.40 -0.20
N TYR A 195 -0.66 -17.29 0.09
CA TYR A 195 -1.84 -16.85 -0.67
C TYR A 195 -1.61 -16.75 -2.19
N LEU A 196 -0.37 -16.69 -2.65
CA LEU A 196 -0.04 -16.71 -4.07
C LEU A 196 -0.33 -18.07 -4.73
N ALA A 197 -0.39 -19.15 -3.95
CA ALA A 197 -0.66 -20.48 -4.46
C ALA A 197 -2.14 -20.68 -4.85
N ASP A 198 -3.07 -20.10 -4.10
CA ASP A 198 -4.51 -20.35 -4.23
C ASP A 198 -5.38 -19.09 -4.37
N GLY A 199 -4.81 -17.91 -4.20
CA GLY A 199 -5.54 -16.62 -4.26
C GLY A 199 -6.39 -16.35 -3.03
N SER A 200 -6.12 -17.02 -1.89
CA SER A 200 -6.83 -16.82 -0.62
C SER A 200 -6.71 -15.39 -0.09
N SER A 201 -7.57 -15.04 0.87
CA SER A 201 -7.73 -13.65 1.33
C SER A 201 -6.63 -13.17 2.29
N THR A 202 -5.67 -14.02 2.68
CA THR A 202 -4.71 -13.69 3.74
C THR A 202 -3.79 -12.51 3.42
N LYS A 203 -3.48 -12.23 2.13
CA LYS A 203 -2.79 -10.99 1.75
C LYS A 203 -3.48 -9.76 2.32
N ARG A 204 -4.81 -9.71 2.20
CA ARG A 204 -5.63 -8.55 2.59
C ARG A 204 -5.56 -8.27 4.09
N LEU A 205 -5.46 -9.35 4.89
CA LEU A 205 -5.33 -9.27 6.35
C LEU A 205 -4.02 -8.64 6.80
N HIS A 206 -2.95 -8.77 6.03
CA HIS A 206 -1.58 -8.46 6.46
C HIS A 206 -1.39 -7.01 6.91
N ALA A 207 -2.00 -6.05 6.21
CA ALA A 207 -1.89 -4.63 6.58
C ALA A 207 -2.59 -4.36 7.93
N GLY A 208 -3.82 -4.87 8.10
CA GLY A 208 -4.55 -4.72 9.34
C GLY A 208 -3.88 -5.42 10.52
N ALA A 209 -3.35 -6.64 10.31
CA ALA A 209 -2.62 -7.38 11.33
C ALA A 209 -1.33 -6.66 11.75
N ALA A 210 -0.59 -6.08 10.80
CA ALA A 210 0.60 -5.28 11.11
C ALA A 210 0.26 -4.00 11.88
N ALA A 211 -0.83 -3.31 11.53
CA ALA A 211 -1.34 -2.15 12.24
C ALA A 211 -1.69 -2.50 13.71
N GLN A 212 -2.43 -3.60 13.90
CA GLN A 212 -2.79 -4.11 15.22
C GLN A 212 -1.56 -4.51 16.03
N ALA A 213 -0.58 -5.19 15.41
CA ALA A 213 0.66 -5.62 16.05
C ALA A 213 1.51 -4.45 16.53
N GLY A 214 1.68 -3.42 15.69
CA GLY A 214 2.42 -2.21 16.05
C GLY A 214 1.75 -1.41 17.15
N LEU A 215 0.42 -1.24 17.09
CA LEU A 215 -0.38 -0.65 18.15
C LEU A 215 -0.17 -1.36 19.50
N ARG A 216 -0.24 -2.69 19.49
CA ARG A 216 -0.04 -3.51 20.69
C ARG A 216 1.36 -3.35 21.24
N ALA A 217 2.39 -3.32 20.37
CA ALA A 217 3.78 -3.11 20.77
C ALA A 217 3.99 -1.76 21.45
N ALA A 218 3.44 -0.67 20.89
CA ALA A 218 3.54 0.67 21.45
C ALA A 218 2.89 0.78 22.85
N LEU A 219 1.71 0.19 23.02
CA LEU A 219 1.00 0.23 24.32
C LEU A 219 1.61 -0.71 25.35
N LEU A 220 2.19 -1.84 24.97
CA LEU A 220 2.99 -2.68 25.85
C LEU A 220 4.22 -1.95 26.37
N ALA A 221 4.92 -1.24 25.49
CA ALA A 221 6.08 -0.42 25.88
C ALA A 221 5.68 0.73 26.81
N GLU A 222 4.55 1.42 26.55
CA GLU A 222 3.96 2.42 27.44
C GLU A 222 3.71 1.85 28.83
N GLY A 223 3.23 0.60 28.93
CA GLY A 223 3.02 -0.13 30.18
C GLY A 223 4.31 -0.66 30.83
N GLY A 224 5.49 -0.37 30.28
CA GLY A 224 6.79 -0.78 30.83
C GLY A 224 7.31 -2.15 30.37
N PHE A 225 6.63 -2.81 29.39
CA PHE A 225 7.14 -4.05 28.81
C PHE A 225 8.41 -3.78 27.99
N THR A 226 9.41 -4.65 28.08
CA THR A 226 10.70 -4.48 27.44
C THR A 226 10.81 -5.26 26.14
N GLY A 227 11.57 -4.71 25.16
CA GLY A 227 11.93 -5.37 23.91
C GLY A 227 13.42 -5.24 23.61
N PRO A 228 14.01 -6.11 22.78
CA PRO A 228 15.42 -6.05 22.46
C PRO A 228 15.76 -4.83 21.61
N LEU A 229 16.68 -4.00 22.06
CA LEU A 229 17.14 -2.82 21.30
C LEU A 229 17.88 -3.21 19.99
N THR A 230 18.38 -4.45 19.89
CA THR A 230 19.02 -5.00 18.71
C THR A 230 18.06 -5.75 17.79
N VAL A 231 16.76 -5.42 17.83
CA VAL A 231 15.72 -6.09 17.04
C VAL A 231 16.00 -6.11 15.54
N PHE A 232 16.68 -5.10 15.00
CA PHE A 232 17.02 -5.03 13.56
C PHE A 232 18.38 -5.65 13.25
N ASP A 233 19.41 -5.27 14.00
CA ASP A 233 20.83 -5.51 13.73
C ASP A 233 21.45 -6.63 14.59
N GLY A 234 20.68 -7.24 15.48
CA GLY A 234 21.14 -8.33 16.34
C GLY A 234 21.33 -9.66 15.62
N THR A 235 22.07 -10.55 16.24
CA THR A 235 22.35 -11.92 15.73
C THR A 235 21.09 -12.75 15.48
N ASN A 236 19.99 -12.42 16.16
CA ASN A 236 18.66 -13.01 16.01
C ASN A 236 17.63 -11.93 15.61
N GLY A 237 18.08 -10.84 15.00
CA GLY A 237 17.23 -9.72 14.61
C GLY A 237 16.35 -10.01 13.39
N MET A 238 15.43 -9.08 13.09
CA MET A 238 14.41 -9.23 12.04
C MET A 238 15.01 -9.52 10.66
N TYR A 239 16.08 -8.82 10.25
CA TYR A 239 16.67 -9.05 8.93
C TYR A 239 17.34 -10.42 8.84
N LYS A 240 17.90 -10.93 9.94
CA LYS A 240 18.40 -12.30 9.99
C LYS A 240 17.27 -13.32 9.85
N ALA A 241 16.14 -13.07 10.49
CA ALA A 241 15.01 -13.99 10.47
C ALA A 241 14.21 -13.91 9.15
N PHE A 242 13.88 -12.71 8.68
CA PHE A 242 12.95 -12.49 7.57
C PHE A 242 13.60 -12.16 6.23
N ALA A 243 14.92 -11.92 6.18
CA ALA A 243 15.67 -11.60 4.96
C ALA A 243 17.02 -12.32 4.89
N PRO A 244 17.09 -13.64 5.17
CA PRO A 244 18.36 -14.35 5.38
C PRO A 244 19.25 -14.46 4.13
N SER A 245 18.69 -14.21 2.94
CA SER A 245 19.40 -14.35 1.65
C SER A 245 20.31 -13.16 1.31
N LYS A 246 20.30 -12.09 2.12
CA LYS A 246 21.06 -10.87 1.85
C LYS A 246 21.64 -10.30 3.14
N THR A 247 22.89 -9.84 3.08
CA THR A 247 23.47 -9.05 4.17
C THR A 247 22.75 -7.70 4.26
N PRO A 248 22.21 -7.32 5.43
CA PRO A 248 21.55 -6.04 5.60
C PRO A 248 22.51 -4.87 5.43
N ASP A 249 22.10 -3.86 4.66
CA ASP A 249 22.73 -2.55 4.61
C ASP A 249 21.82 -1.56 5.35
N PHE A 250 22.24 -1.10 6.51
CA PHE A 250 21.44 -0.19 7.33
C PHE A 250 21.61 1.29 6.94
N ALA A 251 22.54 1.64 6.05
CA ALA A 251 22.73 3.02 5.63
C ALA A 251 21.44 3.68 5.10
N PRO A 252 20.64 3.06 4.19
CA PRO A 252 19.38 3.65 3.73
C PRO A 252 18.37 3.89 4.85
N LEU A 253 18.45 3.15 5.95
CA LEU A 253 17.53 3.27 7.08
C LEU A 253 17.88 4.44 8.00
N VAL A 254 19.16 4.73 8.20
CA VAL A 254 19.62 5.69 9.21
C VAL A 254 20.22 6.97 8.64
N ASP A 255 20.82 6.94 7.45
CA ASP A 255 21.48 8.08 6.86
C ASP A 255 20.46 9.13 6.37
N GLY A 256 20.68 10.39 6.72
CA GLY A 256 19.78 11.50 6.36
C GLY A 256 18.39 11.42 6.99
N LEU A 257 18.21 10.61 8.04
CA LEU A 257 16.93 10.45 8.73
C LEU A 257 16.52 11.79 9.40
N GLY A 258 15.36 12.32 9.00
CA GLY A 258 14.90 13.65 9.41
C GLY A 258 15.37 14.81 8.53
N GLU A 259 16.37 14.60 7.67
CA GLU A 259 16.87 15.60 6.70
C GLU A 259 16.25 15.39 5.31
N SER A 260 16.14 14.13 4.88
CA SER A 260 15.45 13.72 3.67
C SER A 260 14.29 12.77 4.00
N TRP A 261 13.18 12.91 3.28
CA TRP A 261 11.97 12.14 3.55
C TRP A 261 11.63 11.26 2.34
N VAL A 262 11.92 9.98 2.47
CA VAL A 262 11.72 8.97 1.40
C VAL A 262 10.22 8.77 1.12
N LEU A 263 9.35 8.97 2.11
CA LEU A 263 7.89 8.89 1.94
C LEU A 263 7.34 9.83 0.85
N GLU A 264 8.04 10.90 0.50
CA GLU A 264 7.66 11.82 -0.57
C GLU A 264 7.70 11.17 -1.96
N THR A 265 8.38 10.03 -2.09
CA THR A 265 8.45 9.22 -3.32
C THR A 265 7.41 8.11 -3.39
N LEU A 266 6.47 8.10 -2.45
CA LEU A 266 5.42 7.10 -2.40
C LEU A 266 4.49 7.25 -3.60
N ALA A 267 4.09 6.12 -4.18
CA ALA A 267 3.23 6.11 -5.34
C ALA A 267 1.76 5.87 -4.96
N PHE A 268 0.88 6.73 -5.45
CA PHE A 268 -0.57 6.54 -5.37
C PHE A 268 -1.05 5.84 -6.65
N LYS A 269 -1.62 4.65 -6.52
CA LYS A 269 -2.07 3.89 -7.68
C LYS A 269 -3.22 4.58 -8.40
N PRO A 270 -3.11 4.85 -9.71
CA PRO A 270 -4.23 5.35 -10.52
C PRO A 270 -5.27 4.26 -10.84
N TYR A 271 -4.88 2.98 -10.73
CA TYR A 271 -5.71 1.83 -11.11
C TYR A 271 -5.77 0.78 -10.01
N ALA A 272 -6.93 0.11 -9.87
CA ALA A 272 -7.22 -0.86 -8.82
C ALA A 272 -6.64 -2.27 -9.12
N CYS A 273 -5.33 -2.35 -9.40
CA CYS A 273 -4.70 -3.59 -9.83
C CYS A 273 -3.23 -3.67 -9.40
N GLY A 274 -2.59 -4.80 -9.72
CA GLY A 274 -1.18 -5.02 -9.44
C GLY A 274 -0.29 -3.92 -10.04
N THR A 275 0.68 -3.44 -9.27
CA THR A 275 1.54 -2.30 -9.62
C THR A 275 2.18 -2.42 -11.01
N MET A 276 2.69 -3.60 -11.34
CA MET A 276 3.41 -3.85 -12.59
C MET A 276 2.51 -3.91 -13.84
N THR A 277 1.16 -3.97 -13.69
CA THR A 277 0.23 -3.93 -14.83
C THR A 277 -0.12 -2.50 -15.23
N GLN A 278 0.07 -1.53 -14.35
CA GLN A 278 -0.43 -0.17 -14.50
C GLN A 278 0.14 0.58 -15.70
N PRO A 279 1.46 0.54 -16.01
CA PRO A 279 2.00 1.20 -17.19
C PRO A 279 1.43 0.66 -18.52
N PHE A 280 1.00 -0.60 -18.55
CA PHE A 280 0.34 -1.17 -19.73
C PHE A 280 -1.08 -0.65 -19.92
N ILE A 281 -1.78 -0.32 -18.82
CA ILE A 281 -3.08 0.36 -18.87
C ILE A 281 -2.92 1.75 -19.48
N ASP A 282 -1.90 2.51 -19.06
CA ASP A 282 -1.61 3.83 -19.63
C ASP A 282 -1.33 3.74 -21.14
N CYS A 283 -0.57 2.74 -21.58
CA CYS A 283 -0.33 2.49 -23.01
C CYS A 283 -1.64 2.15 -23.75
N ALA A 284 -2.51 1.33 -23.15
CA ALA A 284 -3.79 0.94 -23.74
C ALA A 284 -4.74 2.15 -23.87
N ILE A 285 -4.79 3.03 -22.87
CA ILE A 285 -5.54 4.28 -22.91
C ILE A 285 -5.02 5.20 -24.04
N LYS A 286 -3.68 5.32 -24.17
CA LYS A 286 -3.07 6.08 -25.27
C LYS A 286 -3.42 5.49 -26.63
N LEU A 287 -3.42 4.18 -26.77
CA LEU A 287 -3.82 3.47 -28.00
C LEU A 287 -5.29 3.77 -28.35
N ALA A 288 -6.21 3.70 -27.39
CA ALA A 288 -7.62 4.04 -27.61
C ALA A 288 -7.79 5.51 -28.03
N LYS A 289 -7.11 6.43 -27.35
CA LYS A 289 -7.13 7.87 -27.66
C LYS A 289 -6.54 8.21 -29.03
N SER A 290 -5.79 7.32 -29.66
CA SER A 290 -5.28 7.51 -31.03
C SER A 290 -6.32 7.26 -32.12
N GLY A 291 -7.57 6.96 -31.75
CA GLY A 291 -8.69 6.74 -32.67
C GLY A 291 -8.79 5.31 -33.22
N VAL A 292 -8.04 4.35 -32.66
CA VAL A 292 -8.11 2.93 -33.04
C VAL A 292 -9.37 2.31 -32.45
N SER A 293 -10.12 1.57 -33.27
CA SER A 293 -11.23 0.74 -32.82
C SER A 293 -10.73 -0.63 -32.35
N ALA A 294 -11.36 -1.22 -31.33
CA ALA A 294 -11.06 -2.59 -30.88
C ALA A 294 -11.22 -3.63 -32.00
N ASP A 295 -12.16 -3.39 -32.94
CA ASP A 295 -12.37 -4.24 -34.08
C ASP A 295 -11.23 -4.19 -35.10
N ASP A 296 -10.52 -3.06 -35.19
CA ASP A 296 -9.37 -2.93 -36.11
C ASP A 296 -8.12 -3.61 -35.57
N ILE A 297 -8.05 -3.92 -34.30
CA ILE A 297 -6.89 -4.58 -33.69
C ILE A 297 -6.87 -6.06 -34.08
N VAL A 298 -5.79 -6.49 -34.73
CA VAL A 298 -5.50 -7.90 -35.03
C VAL A 298 -4.80 -8.57 -33.85
N SER A 299 -3.74 -7.94 -33.34
CA SER A 299 -2.96 -8.42 -32.20
C SER A 299 -2.33 -7.27 -31.41
N ILE A 300 -2.06 -7.53 -30.15
CA ILE A 300 -1.29 -6.65 -29.26
C ILE A 300 -0.13 -7.48 -28.69
N THR A 301 1.09 -7.01 -28.87
CA THR A 301 2.29 -7.59 -28.26
C THR A 301 2.88 -6.62 -27.26
N CYS A 302 3.20 -7.11 -26.07
CA CYS A 302 3.78 -6.32 -24.97
C CYS A 302 5.20 -6.78 -24.68
N ASN A 303 6.15 -5.84 -24.56
CA ASN A 303 7.49 -6.17 -24.09
C ASN A 303 7.49 -6.10 -22.55
N VAL A 304 8.03 -7.15 -21.89
CA VAL A 304 7.89 -7.33 -20.45
C VAL A 304 9.18 -7.82 -19.80
N GLY A 305 9.41 -7.43 -18.55
CA GLY A 305 10.47 -7.99 -17.72
C GLY A 305 10.16 -9.44 -17.33
N GLU A 306 11.13 -10.34 -17.49
CA GLU A 306 10.97 -11.78 -17.21
C GLU A 306 10.38 -12.07 -15.82
N GLY A 307 10.82 -11.32 -14.78
CA GLY A 307 10.36 -11.51 -13.41
C GLY A 307 8.87 -11.20 -13.17
N THR A 308 8.17 -10.59 -14.14
CA THR A 308 6.72 -10.30 -14.05
C THR A 308 5.86 -11.42 -14.64
N VAL A 309 6.44 -12.28 -15.49
CA VAL A 309 5.73 -13.24 -16.35
C VAL A 309 4.89 -14.24 -15.54
N HIS A 310 5.50 -14.91 -14.60
CA HIS A 310 4.83 -15.98 -13.83
C HIS A 310 3.59 -15.50 -13.07
N ARG A 311 3.53 -14.22 -12.71
CA ARG A 311 2.44 -13.66 -11.90
C ARG A 311 1.36 -13.00 -12.74
N LEU A 312 1.75 -12.27 -13.79
CA LEU A 312 0.87 -11.34 -14.49
C LEU A 312 0.47 -11.84 -15.89
N TRP A 313 1.24 -12.76 -16.45
CA TRP A 313 1.08 -13.20 -17.83
C TRP A 313 0.76 -14.68 -17.96
N GLU A 314 1.23 -15.51 -17.02
CA GLU A 314 1.06 -16.95 -17.14
C GLU A 314 0.10 -17.56 -16.08
N PRO A 315 -0.64 -18.61 -16.41
CA PRO A 315 -0.85 -19.17 -17.76
C PRO A 315 -1.68 -18.20 -18.61
N LEU A 316 -1.21 -17.87 -19.81
CA LEU A 316 -1.78 -16.80 -20.64
C LEU A 316 -3.28 -16.98 -20.92
N ALA A 317 -3.73 -18.21 -21.21
CA ALA A 317 -5.15 -18.52 -21.42
C ALA A 317 -6.04 -18.15 -20.22
N LYS A 318 -5.53 -18.32 -18.98
CA LYS A 318 -6.25 -17.88 -17.76
C LYS A 318 -6.23 -16.37 -17.59
N LYS A 319 -5.16 -15.71 -18.05
CA LYS A 319 -5.05 -14.25 -18.01
C LYS A 319 -5.97 -13.59 -19.04
N HIS A 320 -6.24 -14.23 -20.17
CA HIS A 320 -7.26 -13.76 -21.12
C HIS A 320 -8.68 -13.83 -20.54
N GLN A 321 -8.94 -14.76 -19.62
CA GLN A 321 -10.25 -15.00 -19.04
C GLN A 321 -10.14 -15.21 -17.52
N PRO A 322 -9.84 -14.16 -16.76
CA PRO A 322 -9.73 -14.28 -15.32
C PRO A 322 -11.06 -14.80 -14.73
N PRO A 323 -11.03 -15.70 -13.74
CA PRO A 323 -12.23 -16.35 -13.20
C PRO A 323 -13.10 -15.40 -12.35
N ASN A 324 -12.52 -14.37 -11.76
CA ASN A 324 -13.19 -13.40 -10.90
C ASN A 324 -12.48 -12.04 -10.96
N GLY A 325 -13.09 -11.01 -10.37
CA GLY A 325 -12.57 -9.65 -10.37
C GLY A 325 -11.18 -9.52 -9.76
N TYR A 326 -10.93 -10.22 -8.65
CA TYR A 326 -9.62 -10.18 -8.01
C TYR A 326 -8.51 -10.77 -8.88
N ALA A 327 -8.76 -11.88 -9.55
CA ALA A 327 -7.82 -12.46 -10.52
C ALA A 327 -7.58 -11.52 -11.71
N GLY A 328 -8.58 -10.73 -12.10
CA GLY A 328 -8.48 -9.70 -13.14
C GLY A 328 -7.43 -8.63 -12.81
N LYS A 329 -7.28 -8.26 -11.53
CA LYS A 329 -6.28 -7.28 -11.05
C LYS A 329 -4.83 -7.72 -11.29
N PHE A 330 -4.59 -9.01 -11.51
CA PHE A 330 -3.28 -9.60 -11.79
C PHE A 330 -3.22 -10.26 -13.18
N SER A 331 -4.06 -9.78 -14.09
CA SER A 331 -4.06 -10.18 -15.51
C SER A 331 -3.74 -8.97 -16.37
N THR A 332 -2.50 -8.86 -16.87
CA THR A 332 -2.14 -7.73 -17.75
C THR A 332 -2.96 -7.72 -19.04
N PRO A 333 -3.26 -8.85 -19.71
CA PRO A 333 -4.16 -8.86 -20.87
C PRO A 333 -5.55 -8.26 -20.57
N TYR A 334 -6.15 -8.62 -19.46
CA TYR A 334 -7.45 -8.07 -19.05
C TYR A 334 -7.32 -6.57 -18.70
N CYS A 335 -6.28 -6.17 -17.96
CA CYS A 335 -6.03 -4.77 -17.62
C CYS A 335 -5.86 -3.88 -18.87
N ILE A 336 -5.18 -4.38 -19.91
CA ILE A 336 -5.05 -3.71 -21.21
C ILE A 336 -6.43 -3.55 -21.86
N ALA A 337 -7.24 -4.62 -21.89
CA ALA A 337 -8.57 -4.56 -22.47
C ALA A 337 -9.47 -3.53 -21.76
N VAL A 338 -9.44 -3.50 -20.42
CA VAL A 338 -10.16 -2.52 -19.60
C VAL A 338 -9.68 -1.09 -19.88
N GLY A 339 -8.38 -0.85 -19.82
CA GLY A 339 -7.82 0.46 -20.07
C GLY A 339 -8.16 1.00 -21.46
N PHE A 340 -8.11 0.13 -22.49
CA PHE A 340 -8.49 0.49 -23.84
C PHE A 340 -9.97 0.82 -23.98
N THR A 341 -10.86 -0.01 -23.38
CA THR A 341 -12.31 0.10 -23.57
C THR A 341 -12.92 1.21 -22.72
N ASP A 342 -12.53 1.29 -21.44
CA ASP A 342 -13.16 2.16 -20.46
C ASP A 342 -12.37 3.47 -20.23
N GLY A 343 -11.13 3.56 -20.69
CA GLY A 343 -10.25 4.72 -20.44
C GLY A 343 -9.85 4.89 -18.98
N GLN A 344 -10.16 3.92 -18.14
CA GLN A 344 -9.90 3.87 -16.69
C GLN A 344 -9.87 2.42 -16.20
N ALA A 345 -9.37 2.19 -14.98
CA ALA A 345 -9.37 0.88 -14.36
C ALA A 345 -9.51 0.98 -12.82
N GLY A 346 -10.62 1.57 -12.36
CA GLY A 346 -11.00 1.66 -10.95
C GLY A 346 -11.67 0.37 -10.45
N LEU A 347 -12.27 0.42 -9.25
CA LEU A 347 -12.88 -0.76 -8.62
C LEU A 347 -14.01 -1.37 -9.46
N GLY A 348 -14.83 -0.55 -10.13
CA GLY A 348 -15.92 -1.00 -10.98
C GLY A 348 -15.50 -1.89 -12.15
N GLN A 349 -14.26 -1.76 -12.61
CA GLN A 349 -13.71 -2.53 -13.71
C GLN A 349 -13.23 -3.93 -13.31
N PHE A 350 -13.14 -4.21 -11.99
CA PHE A 350 -12.65 -5.48 -11.45
C PHE A 350 -13.72 -6.21 -10.62
N THR A 351 -14.99 -6.07 -11.00
CA THR A 351 -16.06 -6.89 -10.42
C THR A 351 -16.13 -8.26 -11.07
N ASP A 352 -16.69 -9.25 -10.37
CA ASP A 352 -16.89 -10.62 -10.90
C ASP A 352 -17.80 -10.66 -12.13
N GLU A 353 -18.63 -9.66 -12.30
CA GLU A 353 -19.50 -9.48 -13.45
C GLU A 353 -18.74 -8.88 -14.63
N ARG A 354 -17.95 -7.81 -14.39
CA ARG A 354 -17.22 -7.10 -15.43
C ARG A 354 -16.17 -7.97 -16.11
N VAL A 355 -15.48 -8.84 -15.36
CA VAL A 355 -14.46 -9.75 -15.93
C VAL A 355 -15.05 -10.82 -16.87
N LYS A 356 -16.37 -10.98 -16.90
CA LYS A 356 -17.06 -11.91 -17.80
C LYS A 356 -17.54 -11.24 -19.09
N ASP A 357 -17.38 -9.94 -19.24
CA ASP A 357 -17.77 -9.20 -20.44
C ASP A 357 -17.13 -9.79 -21.70
N PRO A 358 -17.94 -10.22 -22.70
CA PRO A 358 -17.41 -10.87 -23.89
C PRO A 358 -16.52 -9.98 -24.75
N ALA A 359 -16.78 -8.66 -24.79
CA ALA A 359 -15.99 -7.72 -25.57
C ALA A 359 -14.60 -7.53 -24.95
N LEU A 360 -14.52 -7.41 -23.62
CA LEU A 360 -13.24 -7.33 -22.90
C LEU A 360 -12.42 -8.62 -23.08
N ARG A 361 -13.07 -9.79 -22.96
CA ARG A 361 -12.40 -11.08 -23.18
C ARG A 361 -11.91 -11.26 -24.61
N ALA A 362 -12.71 -10.81 -25.59
CA ALA A 362 -12.30 -10.86 -27.00
C ALA A 362 -11.08 -9.97 -27.28
N LEU A 363 -11.00 -8.79 -26.67
CA LEU A 363 -9.83 -7.92 -26.79
C LEU A 363 -8.64 -8.48 -26.02
N ALA A 364 -8.82 -8.94 -24.79
CA ALA A 364 -7.77 -9.56 -23.99
C ALA A 364 -7.15 -10.78 -24.70
N ALA A 365 -7.95 -11.57 -25.42
CA ALA A 365 -7.47 -12.72 -26.18
C ALA A 365 -6.51 -12.36 -27.33
N LYS A 366 -6.48 -11.10 -27.77
CA LYS A 366 -5.53 -10.59 -28.78
C LYS A 366 -4.18 -10.18 -28.19
N VAL A 367 -4.04 -10.18 -26.87
CA VAL A 367 -2.85 -9.71 -26.15
C VAL A 367 -1.88 -10.85 -25.91
N SER A 368 -0.63 -10.64 -26.27
CA SER A 368 0.51 -11.53 -26.02
C SER A 368 1.69 -10.74 -25.46
N TYR A 369 2.76 -11.43 -25.10
CA TYR A 369 3.97 -10.77 -24.60
C TYR A 369 5.24 -11.38 -25.21
N GLU A 370 6.31 -10.57 -25.17
CA GLU A 370 7.69 -10.97 -25.45
C GLU A 370 8.57 -10.49 -24.29
N ILE A 371 9.54 -11.30 -23.88
CA ILE A 371 10.48 -10.91 -22.83
C ILE A 371 11.47 -9.93 -23.40
N ASP A 372 11.57 -8.74 -22.76
CA ASP A 372 12.61 -7.75 -23.06
C ASP A 372 13.76 -7.90 -22.04
N PRO A 373 14.94 -8.35 -22.48
CA PRO A 373 16.09 -8.51 -21.59
C PRO A 373 16.61 -7.18 -21.04
N ASN A 374 16.20 -6.03 -21.61
CA ASN A 374 16.58 -4.70 -21.16
C ASN A 374 15.52 -4.03 -20.27
N ASP A 375 14.42 -4.73 -19.94
CA ASP A 375 13.40 -4.19 -19.06
C ASP A 375 14.00 -3.86 -17.67
N PRO A 376 13.71 -2.67 -17.10
CA PRO A 376 14.32 -2.23 -15.84
C PRO A 376 13.83 -2.97 -14.60
N TYR A 377 12.80 -3.82 -14.70
CA TYR A 377 12.28 -4.58 -13.56
C TYR A 377 13.42 -5.36 -12.84
N PRO A 378 13.51 -5.37 -11.51
CA PRO A 378 12.58 -4.82 -10.51
C PRO A 378 12.86 -3.37 -10.08
N ARG A 379 13.77 -2.64 -10.69
CA ARG A 379 14.18 -1.27 -10.32
C ARG A 379 13.20 -0.19 -10.77
N GLY A 380 12.36 -0.50 -11.76
CA GLY A 380 11.35 0.38 -12.31
C GLY A 380 10.24 -0.43 -12.97
N TYR A 381 9.09 0.21 -13.17
CA TYR A 381 7.92 -0.39 -13.80
C TYR A 381 7.59 0.39 -15.08
N THR A 382 7.68 -0.29 -16.22
CA THR A 382 7.46 0.30 -17.54
C THR A 382 6.33 -0.43 -18.27
N GLY A 383 5.76 0.22 -19.28
CA GLY A 383 4.80 -0.39 -20.19
C GLY A 383 5.24 -0.18 -21.63
N HIS A 384 5.10 -1.22 -22.45
CA HIS A 384 5.35 -1.15 -23.87
C HIS A 384 4.31 -2.01 -24.61
N VAL A 385 3.49 -1.37 -25.44
CA VAL A 385 2.39 -1.99 -26.18
C VAL A 385 2.57 -1.69 -27.66
N LYS A 386 2.51 -2.75 -28.46
CA LYS A 386 2.55 -2.69 -29.94
C LYS A 386 1.32 -3.38 -30.51
N ALA A 387 0.44 -2.63 -31.14
CA ALA A 387 -0.78 -3.13 -31.79
C ALA A 387 -0.61 -3.19 -33.30
N VAL A 388 -0.97 -4.33 -33.91
CA VAL A 388 -1.09 -4.52 -35.37
C VAL A 388 -2.55 -4.37 -35.74
N LEU A 389 -2.85 -3.53 -36.74
CA LEU A 389 -4.19 -3.24 -37.19
C LEU A 389 -4.54 -4.01 -38.48
N LYS A 390 -5.82 -4.12 -38.82
CA LYS A 390 -6.32 -4.82 -40.00
C LYS A 390 -5.78 -4.26 -41.33
N ASP A 391 -5.47 -2.97 -41.38
CA ASP A 391 -4.85 -2.34 -42.55
C ASP A 391 -3.33 -2.58 -42.66
N GLY A 392 -2.77 -3.39 -41.75
CA GLY A 392 -1.35 -3.68 -41.66
C GLY A 392 -0.52 -2.60 -40.95
N SER A 393 -1.11 -1.49 -40.55
CA SER A 393 -0.41 -0.46 -39.79
C SER A 393 -0.13 -0.90 -38.36
N ILE A 394 0.93 -0.32 -37.77
CA ILE A 394 1.35 -0.61 -36.41
C ILE A 394 1.16 0.66 -35.58
N ARG A 395 0.66 0.50 -34.37
CA ARG A 395 0.62 1.54 -33.34
C ARG A 395 1.44 1.09 -32.14
N GLU A 396 2.35 1.91 -31.70
CA GLU A 396 3.27 1.59 -30.61
C GLU A 396 3.24 2.69 -29.56
N PHE A 397 3.10 2.30 -28.29
CA PHE A 397 3.05 3.21 -27.15
C PHE A 397 3.93 2.71 -26.01
N ARG A 398 4.60 3.66 -25.35
CA ARG A 398 5.45 3.39 -24.20
C ARG A 398 5.02 4.25 -23.01
N GLN A 399 5.16 3.67 -21.83
CA GLN A 399 5.05 4.34 -20.55
C GLN A 399 6.35 4.08 -19.79
N PRO A 400 7.25 5.08 -19.69
CA PRO A 400 8.59 4.87 -19.14
C PRO A 400 8.62 4.75 -17.61
N HIS A 401 7.59 5.25 -16.93
CA HIS A 401 7.48 5.25 -15.48
C HIS A 401 6.08 4.82 -15.05
N MET A 402 5.96 4.31 -13.82
CA MET A 402 4.66 4.12 -13.21
C MET A 402 4.03 5.48 -12.91
N ARG A 403 2.87 5.76 -13.48
CA ARG A 403 2.09 6.96 -13.17
C ARG A 403 1.56 6.88 -11.74
N GLY A 404 1.62 7.99 -11.04
CA GLY A 404 1.36 8.07 -9.59
C GLY A 404 2.60 7.91 -8.73
N GLY A 405 3.76 7.53 -9.30
CA GLY A 405 5.04 7.43 -8.62
C GLY A 405 5.86 8.73 -8.66
N ALA A 406 7.08 8.67 -8.13
CA ALA A 406 7.95 9.83 -7.96
C ALA A 406 8.28 10.59 -9.26
N HIS A 407 8.38 9.86 -10.39
CA HIS A 407 8.73 10.46 -11.69
C HIS A 407 7.53 11.04 -12.43
N GLU A 408 6.31 10.60 -12.10
CA GLU A 408 5.08 11.05 -12.73
C GLU A 408 3.94 11.02 -11.70
N PRO A 409 3.96 11.91 -10.69
CA PRO A 409 2.95 11.92 -9.63
C PRO A 409 1.56 12.24 -10.18
N LEU A 410 0.52 11.71 -9.51
CA LEU A 410 -0.86 12.06 -9.86
C LEU A 410 -1.14 13.52 -9.51
N PRO A 411 -1.77 14.26 -10.43
CA PRO A 411 -2.32 15.59 -10.11
C PRO A 411 -3.36 15.50 -8.99
N ASP A 412 -3.47 16.53 -8.16
CA ASP A 412 -4.45 16.60 -7.06
C ASP A 412 -5.90 16.32 -7.54
N ALA A 413 -6.26 16.81 -8.74
CA ALA A 413 -7.58 16.55 -9.31
C ALA A 413 -7.85 15.06 -9.57
N GLU A 414 -6.85 14.28 -9.96
CA GLU A 414 -6.99 12.84 -10.16
C GLU A 414 -7.06 12.09 -8.81
N LEU A 415 -6.28 12.50 -7.82
CA LEU A 415 -6.39 11.96 -6.45
C LEU A 415 -7.77 12.24 -5.86
N GLN A 416 -8.31 13.44 -6.08
CA GLN A 416 -9.64 13.79 -5.66
C GLN A 416 -10.71 12.98 -6.37
N ALA A 417 -10.60 12.81 -7.68
CA ALA A 417 -11.51 11.96 -8.45
C ALA A 417 -11.46 10.49 -7.99
N LYS A 418 -10.27 9.96 -7.67
CA LYS A 418 -10.11 8.63 -7.07
C LYS A 418 -10.82 8.52 -5.72
N PHE A 419 -10.64 9.51 -4.85
CA PHE A 419 -11.30 9.58 -3.54
C PHE A 419 -12.83 9.53 -3.69
N GLU A 420 -13.41 10.37 -4.55
CA GLU A 420 -14.85 10.43 -4.79
C GLU A 420 -15.38 9.14 -5.42
N ALA A 421 -14.67 8.59 -6.41
CA ALA A 421 -15.06 7.34 -7.06
C ALA A 421 -15.07 6.16 -6.07
N ASN A 422 -14.06 6.06 -5.19
CA ASN A 422 -13.98 5.01 -4.17
C ASN A 422 -15.12 5.15 -3.15
N LEU A 423 -15.39 6.35 -2.66
CA LEU A 423 -16.52 6.59 -1.75
C LEU A 423 -17.87 6.29 -2.43
N GLY A 424 -18.02 6.69 -3.69
CA GLY A 424 -19.21 6.37 -4.49
C GLY A 424 -19.39 4.86 -4.69
N PHE A 425 -18.30 4.13 -4.94
CA PHE A 425 -18.33 2.66 -5.02
C PHE A 425 -18.76 2.03 -3.67
N GLY A 426 -18.32 2.60 -2.54
CA GLY A 426 -18.78 2.26 -1.20
C GLY A 426 -20.19 2.73 -0.84
N GLY A 427 -20.93 3.38 -1.78
CA GLY A 427 -22.31 3.79 -1.60
C GLY A 427 -22.53 5.16 -0.95
N LEU A 428 -21.49 6.01 -0.83
CA LEU A 428 -21.65 7.40 -0.41
C LEU A 428 -21.98 8.29 -1.60
N THR A 429 -22.74 9.35 -1.33
CA THR A 429 -23.12 10.34 -2.34
C THR A 429 -23.12 11.75 -1.77
N GLY A 430 -22.92 12.75 -2.62
CA GLY A 430 -23.17 14.17 -2.36
C GLY A 430 -22.64 14.66 -1.00
N GLU A 431 -23.54 15.16 -0.16
CA GLU A 431 -23.20 15.79 1.13
C GLU A 431 -22.37 14.90 2.07
N ARG A 432 -22.52 13.56 2.00
CA ARG A 432 -21.74 12.65 2.84
C ARG A 432 -20.27 12.58 2.40
N ILE A 433 -20.01 12.63 1.09
CA ILE A 433 -18.64 12.72 0.55
C ILE A 433 -18.01 14.03 0.98
N ASP A 434 -18.74 15.16 0.89
CA ASP A 434 -18.24 16.48 1.27
C ASP A 434 -17.99 16.58 2.79
N ALA A 435 -18.87 16.01 3.59
CA ALA A 435 -18.70 15.95 5.05
C ALA A 435 -17.45 15.15 5.43
N LEU A 436 -17.22 13.99 4.80
CA LEU A 436 -16.03 13.17 5.06
C LEU A 436 -14.77 13.89 4.57
N ARG A 437 -14.80 14.49 3.37
CA ARG A 437 -13.68 15.30 2.86
C ARG A 437 -13.31 16.42 3.84
N SER A 438 -14.31 17.12 4.36
CA SER A 438 -14.11 18.22 5.32
C SER A 438 -13.53 17.73 6.66
N ALA A 439 -13.99 16.57 7.15
CA ALA A 439 -13.48 15.98 8.38
C ALA A 439 -12.01 15.53 8.24
N LEU A 440 -11.68 14.83 7.17
CA LEU A 440 -10.30 14.40 6.89
C LEU A 440 -9.38 15.61 6.64
N GLY A 441 -9.89 16.66 5.98
CA GLY A 441 -9.17 17.92 5.81
C GLY A 441 -8.81 18.56 7.13
N ARG A 442 -9.78 18.67 8.05
CA ARG A 442 -9.51 19.21 9.41
C ARG A 442 -8.42 18.43 10.14
N ILE A 443 -8.43 17.09 10.06
CA ILE A 443 -7.40 16.26 10.68
C ILE A 443 -6.03 16.57 10.05
N ALA A 444 -5.94 16.61 8.73
CA ALA A 444 -4.70 16.88 8.01
C ALA A 444 -4.16 18.31 8.27
N ASP A 445 -5.05 19.25 8.60
CA ASP A 445 -4.71 20.64 8.95
C ASP A 445 -4.42 20.82 10.47
N GLY A 446 -4.25 19.73 11.22
CA GLY A 446 -3.90 19.74 12.64
C GLY A 446 -5.08 19.86 13.61
N GLY A 447 -6.33 19.86 13.13
CA GLY A 447 -7.53 20.03 13.94
C GLY A 447 -8.00 18.76 14.65
N ALA A 448 -9.23 18.83 15.18
CA ALA A 448 -9.83 17.71 15.92
C ALA A 448 -10.03 16.47 15.06
N VAL A 449 -9.78 15.30 15.63
CA VAL A 449 -10.05 14.00 15.01
C VAL A 449 -11.50 13.61 15.29
N ASP A 450 -12.34 13.73 14.25
CA ASP A 450 -13.72 13.27 14.29
C ASP A 450 -13.98 12.41 13.02
N LEU A 451 -14.01 11.10 13.20
CA LEU A 451 -14.27 10.12 12.16
C LEU A 451 -15.72 9.61 12.16
N SER A 452 -16.59 10.23 12.97
CA SER A 452 -18.00 9.81 13.07
C SER A 452 -18.74 9.85 11.72
N VAL A 453 -18.34 10.76 10.82
CA VAL A 453 -18.88 10.91 9.48
C VAL A 453 -18.49 9.75 8.53
N ALA A 454 -17.48 8.97 8.86
CA ALA A 454 -17.08 7.77 8.13
C ALA A 454 -17.91 6.53 8.52
N ARG A 455 -18.82 6.64 9.48
CA ARG A 455 -19.75 5.58 9.88
C ARG A 455 -21.00 5.63 9.00
N LEU A 456 -21.38 4.46 8.43
CA LEU A 456 -22.48 4.36 7.45
C LEU A 456 -23.56 3.40 7.92
#